data_5f4588ee0c9b941f2c04383eaf8e6d50
#
_entry.id   5f4588ee0c9b941f2c04383eaf8e6d50
#
_cell.length_a   1.000
_cell.length_b   1.000
_cell.length_c   1.000
_cell.angle_alpha   90.00
_cell.angle_beta   90.00
_cell.angle_gamma   90.00
#
_symmetry.space_group_name_H-M   'P 1'
#
loop_
_entity.id
_entity.type
_entity.pdbx_description
1 polymer ?
#
loop_
_entity_poly.entity_id
_entity_poly.type
_entity_poly.pdbx_seq_one_letter_code
_entity_poly.pdbx_strand_id
1 'polypeptide(L)'
;MACSPKLDWRTVHSPQERYTALFPGKPDKLERRIPYQEQELKQTLEAVKIDDDIYSISSVQVPPNQAAATEKIITQLKNNLLERAKASGGMVVEENASYLASNRQRLPTTDYFITFKSNGKTQQQMKVRWITRQASNGDAWIYQVSVLHANAKTDDTKTLLSKEEYSNFFNEFYPE
;
A
#
# COMPACT_ATOMS: atom_id res chain seq x y z
N MET A 1 -30.27 -16.16 11.74
CA MET A 1 -29.49 -16.50 10.53
C MET A 1 -28.05 -15.98 10.68
N ALA A 2 -27.09 -16.88 10.78
CA ALA A 2 -25.70 -16.46 10.88
C ALA A 2 -25.18 -16.15 9.48
N CYS A 3 -24.92 -14.87 9.17
CA CYS A 3 -24.22 -14.50 7.97
C CYS A 3 -22.72 -14.59 8.26
N SER A 4 -21.98 -15.32 7.41
CA SER A 4 -20.54 -15.26 7.48
C SER A 4 -20.11 -13.82 7.27
N PRO A 5 -19.28 -13.26 8.15
CA PRO A 5 -18.78 -11.90 7.93
C PRO A 5 -18.00 -11.85 6.63
N LYS A 6 -18.21 -10.81 5.81
CA LYS A 6 -17.43 -10.59 4.59
C LYS A 6 -15.95 -10.41 4.90
N LEU A 7 -15.66 -9.86 6.08
CA LEU A 7 -14.33 -9.58 6.55
C LEU A 7 -13.94 -10.64 7.59
N ASP A 8 -12.89 -11.38 7.27
CA ASP A 8 -12.30 -12.39 8.15
C ASP A 8 -10.88 -11.95 8.46
N TRP A 9 -10.74 -11.06 9.44
CA TRP A 9 -9.47 -10.43 9.78
C TRP A 9 -8.47 -11.46 10.31
N ARG A 10 -7.31 -11.50 9.68
CA ARG A 10 -6.23 -12.43 9.98
C ARG A 10 -4.91 -11.71 10.11
N THR A 11 -4.14 -12.07 11.14
CA THR A 11 -2.76 -11.63 11.26
C THR A 11 -1.89 -12.49 10.33
N VAL A 12 -1.15 -11.81 9.46
CA VAL A 12 -0.24 -12.43 8.50
C VAL A 12 1.18 -12.03 8.85
N HIS A 13 2.03 -13.03 9.05
CA HIS A 13 3.45 -12.82 9.27
C HIS A 13 4.20 -13.08 7.97
N SER A 14 4.97 -12.11 7.53
CA SER A 14 5.79 -12.20 6.31
C SER A 14 7.25 -11.94 6.68
N PRO A 15 7.93 -12.95 7.26
CA PRO A 15 9.28 -12.76 7.78
C PRO A 15 10.32 -12.47 6.69
N GLN A 16 10.13 -13.00 5.50
CA GLN A 16 11.02 -12.73 4.37
C GLN A 16 10.95 -11.28 3.91
N GLU A 17 9.75 -10.68 3.96
CA GLU A 17 9.50 -9.28 3.59
C GLU A 17 9.53 -8.36 4.81
N ARG A 18 9.77 -8.92 6.00
CA ARG A 18 10.03 -8.19 7.24
C ARG A 18 8.85 -7.33 7.71
N TYR A 19 7.63 -7.90 7.71
CA TYR A 19 6.47 -7.21 8.28
C TYR A 19 5.45 -8.20 8.84
N THR A 20 4.57 -7.67 9.70
CA THR A 20 3.35 -8.30 10.15
C THR A 20 2.19 -7.40 9.77
N ALA A 21 1.10 -7.98 9.29
CA ALA A 21 -0.06 -7.22 8.82
C ALA A 21 -1.36 -7.90 9.20
N LEU A 22 -2.44 -7.13 9.18
CA LEU A 22 -3.80 -7.61 9.38
C LEU A 22 -4.54 -7.52 8.05
N PHE A 23 -4.93 -8.67 7.48
CA PHE A 23 -5.68 -8.73 6.23
C PHE A 23 -7.14 -9.14 6.49
N PRO A 24 -8.10 -8.62 5.72
CA PRO A 24 -9.52 -8.97 5.86
C PRO A 24 -9.89 -10.33 5.28
N GLY A 25 -8.92 -11.16 4.95
CA GLY A 25 -9.05 -12.49 4.43
C GLY A 25 -7.68 -13.09 4.19
N LYS A 26 -7.61 -14.30 3.64
CA LYS A 26 -6.34 -14.94 3.30
C LYS A 26 -5.76 -14.31 2.04
N PRO A 27 -4.60 -13.65 2.11
CA PRO A 27 -4.01 -13.05 0.92
C PRO A 27 -3.36 -14.08 0.02
N ASP A 28 -3.39 -13.78 -1.29
CA ASP A 28 -2.55 -14.46 -2.27
C ASP A 28 -1.22 -13.74 -2.35
N LYS A 29 -0.15 -14.48 -2.58
CA LYS A 29 1.21 -13.95 -2.65
C LYS A 29 1.78 -14.14 -4.04
N LEU A 30 2.34 -13.07 -4.60
CA LEU A 30 2.99 -13.07 -5.91
C LEU A 30 4.36 -12.43 -5.78
N GLU A 31 5.36 -13.05 -6.39
CA GLU A 31 6.70 -12.48 -6.52
C GLU A 31 6.96 -12.13 -7.98
N ARG A 32 7.64 -10.99 -8.19
CA ARG A 32 8.08 -10.60 -9.52
C ARG A 32 9.37 -9.80 -9.43
N ARG A 33 10.04 -9.66 -10.57
CA ARG A 33 11.19 -8.79 -10.73
C ARG A 33 10.75 -7.52 -11.44
N ILE A 34 11.15 -6.37 -10.88
CA ILE A 34 10.89 -5.08 -11.53
C ILE A 34 12.22 -4.52 -12.03
N PRO A 35 12.28 -4.07 -13.29
CA PRO A 35 13.51 -3.49 -13.82
C PRO A 35 13.78 -2.13 -13.17
N TYR A 36 15.03 -1.92 -12.79
CA TYR A 36 15.51 -0.64 -12.33
C TYR A 36 16.93 -0.44 -12.84
N GLN A 37 17.11 0.53 -13.76
CA GLN A 37 18.36 0.74 -14.49
C GLN A 37 18.78 -0.57 -15.17
N GLU A 38 20.02 -1.05 -15.00
CA GLU A 38 20.50 -2.29 -15.58
C GLU A 38 20.30 -3.50 -14.67
N GLN A 39 19.55 -3.35 -13.59
CA GLN A 39 19.32 -4.39 -12.59
C GLN A 39 17.84 -4.66 -12.40
N GLU A 40 17.55 -5.73 -11.67
CA GLU A 40 16.18 -6.08 -11.30
C GLU A 40 16.05 -6.06 -9.78
N LEU A 41 14.94 -5.52 -9.30
CA LEU A 41 14.57 -5.53 -7.89
C LEU A 41 13.49 -6.58 -7.64
N LYS A 42 13.60 -7.27 -6.52
CA LYS A 42 12.58 -8.23 -6.10
C LYS A 42 11.39 -7.48 -5.50
N GLN A 43 10.20 -7.73 -6.04
CA GLN A 43 8.96 -7.24 -5.49
C GLN A 43 8.06 -8.41 -5.08
N THR A 44 7.50 -8.33 -3.88
CA THR A 44 6.52 -9.28 -3.39
C THR A 44 5.20 -8.54 -3.17
N LEU A 45 4.12 -9.12 -3.63
CA LEU A 45 2.77 -8.57 -3.47
C LEU A 45 1.92 -9.58 -2.71
N GLU A 46 1.33 -9.16 -1.59
CA GLU A 46 0.27 -9.89 -0.90
C GLU A 46 -1.02 -9.11 -1.04
N ALA A 47 -2.08 -9.75 -1.51
CA ALA A 47 -3.34 -9.09 -1.79
C ALA A 47 -4.53 -9.98 -1.53
N VAL A 48 -5.65 -9.37 -1.12
CA VAL A 48 -6.95 -10.02 -0.99
C VAL A 48 -8.02 -9.12 -1.57
N LYS A 49 -8.95 -9.72 -2.31
CA LYS A 49 -10.09 -9.02 -2.87
C LYS A 49 -11.34 -9.37 -2.07
N ILE A 50 -12.01 -8.34 -1.57
CA ILE A 50 -13.29 -8.46 -0.85
C ILE A 50 -14.29 -7.55 -1.58
N ASP A 51 -15.25 -8.15 -2.29
CA ASP A 51 -16.22 -7.42 -3.11
C ASP A 51 -15.51 -6.49 -4.11
N ASP A 52 -15.73 -5.18 -3.98
CA ASP A 52 -15.13 -4.18 -4.87
C ASP A 52 -13.79 -3.63 -4.36
N ASP A 53 -13.28 -4.18 -3.27
CA ASP A 53 -12.06 -3.69 -2.62
C ASP A 53 -10.90 -4.66 -2.80
N ILE A 54 -9.72 -4.10 -3.08
CA ILE A 54 -8.47 -4.87 -3.10
C ILE A 54 -7.56 -4.27 -2.03
N TYR A 55 -7.23 -5.10 -1.03
CA TYR A 55 -6.28 -4.77 0.03
C TYR A 55 -4.94 -5.37 -0.36
N SER A 56 -3.89 -4.57 -0.42
CA SER A 56 -2.60 -5.08 -0.86
C SER A 56 -1.41 -4.45 -0.13
N ILE A 57 -0.36 -5.25 0.01
CA ILE A 57 0.93 -4.82 0.51
C ILE A 57 1.99 -5.25 -0.51
N SER A 58 2.68 -4.28 -1.07
CA SER A 58 3.82 -4.50 -1.96
C SER A 58 5.11 -4.23 -1.20
N SER A 59 6.08 -5.13 -1.31
CA SER A 59 7.40 -5.01 -0.68
C SER A 59 8.46 -5.07 -1.74
N VAL A 60 9.31 -4.04 -1.80
CA VAL A 60 10.46 -4.00 -2.72
C VAL A 60 11.74 -4.06 -1.88
N GLN A 61 12.56 -5.06 -2.13
CA GLN A 61 13.85 -5.20 -1.50
C GLN A 61 14.92 -4.48 -2.33
N VAL A 62 15.61 -3.54 -1.72
CA VAL A 62 16.70 -2.79 -2.35
C VAL A 62 18.01 -3.25 -1.72
N PRO A 63 18.91 -3.90 -2.48
CA PRO A 63 20.16 -4.41 -1.93
C PRO A 63 21.06 -3.30 -1.38
N PRO A 64 22.02 -3.62 -0.49
CA PRO A 64 22.88 -2.61 0.12
C PRO A 64 23.67 -1.76 -0.88
N ASN A 65 24.10 -2.36 -2.00
CA ASN A 65 24.83 -1.64 -3.05
C ASN A 65 23.95 -0.62 -3.80
N GLN A 66 22.64 -0.66 -3.61
CA GLN A 66 21.69 0.26 -4.23
C GLN A 66 20.88 1.06 -3.20
N ALA A 67 21.18 0.91 -1.91
CA ALA A 67 20.42 1.57 -0.85
C ALA A 67 20.38 3.09 -1.02
N ALA A 68 21.42 3.71 -1.58
CA ALA A 68 21.45 5.13 -1.87
C ALA A 68 20.40 5.57 -2.92
N ALA A 69 19.92 4.64 -3.73
CA ALA A 69 18.89 4.92 -4.75
C ALA A 69 17.45 4.76 -4.23
N THR A 70 17.27 4.39 -2.96
CA THR A 70 15.94 4.12 -2.38
C THR A 70 14.99 5.30 -2.56
N GLU A 71 15.45 6.52 -2.31
CA GLU A 71 14.63 7.72 -2.45
C GLU A 71 14.18 7.94 -3.90
N LYS A 72 15.04 7.66 -4.87
CA LYS A 72 14.68 7.76 -6.29
C LYS A 72 13.67 6.71 -6.69
N ILE A 73 13.81 5.50 -6.18
CA ILE A 73 12.89 4.39 -6.45
C ILE A 73 11.50 4.71 -5.91
N ILE A 74 11.42 5.14 -4.65
CA ILE A 74 10.12 5.48 -4.04
C ILE A 74 9.48 6.67 -4.74
N THR A 75 10.25 7.68 -5.12
CA THR A 75 9.75 8.83 -5.87
C THR A 75 9.16 8.39 -7.20
N GLN A 76 9.83 7.50 -7.92
CA GLN A 76 9.33 6.97 -9.19
C GLN A 76 8.02 6.19 -8.99
N LEU A 77 7.94 5.34 -7.97
CA LEU A 77 6.73 4.59 -7.66
C LEU A 77 5.55 5.52 -7.35
N LYS A 78 5.79 6.54 -6.52
CA LYS A 78 4.78 7.56 -6.20
C LYS A 78 4.32 8.31 -7.43
N ASN A 79 5.27 8.85 -8.19
CA ASN A 79 4.96 9.68 -9.35
C ASN A 79 4.18 8.93 -10.41
N ASN A 80 4.53 7.66 -10.67
CA ASN A 80 3.80 6.84 -11.63
C ASN A 80 2.32 6.76 -11.28
N LEU A 81 2.00 6.59 -10.00
CA LEU A 81 0.62 6.48 -9.54
C LEU A 81 -0.08 7.85 -9.52
N LEU A 82 0.57 8.87 -8.97
CA LEU A 82 -0.02 10.20 -8.79
C LEU A 82 -0.25 10.90 -10.14
N GLU A 83 0.68 10.76 -11.08
CA GLU A 83 0.53 11.33 -12.42
C GLU A 83 -0.57 10.64 -13.20
N ARG A 84 -0.73 9.33 -13.04
CA ARG A 84 -1.83 8.60 -13.68
C ARG A 84 -3.18 9.11 -13.19
N ALA A 85 -3.31 9.41 -11.90
CA ALA A 85 -4.53 10.00 -11.35
C ALA A 85 -4.80 11.37 -11.93
N LYS A 86 -3.80 12.24 -11.98
CA LYS A 86 -3.92 13.59 -12.55
C LYS A 86 -4.26 13.55 -14.04
N ALA A 87 -3.62 12.66 -14.81
CA ALA A 87 -3.90 12.50 -16.24
C ALA A 87 -5.33 12.03 -16.50
N SER A 88 -5.94 11.32 -15.55
CA SER A 88 -7.35 10.91 -15.67
C SER A 88 -8.34 12.03 -15.36
N GLY A 89 -7.87 13.20 -14.93
CA GLY A 89 -8.71 14.27 -14.43
C GLY A 89 -9.12 14.09 -12.98
N GLY A 90 -8.48 13.18 -12.30
CA GLY A 90 -8.75 12.87 -10.90
C GLY A 90 -8.07 13.80 -9.91
N MET A 91 -8.07 13.40 -8.65
CA MET A 91 -7.63 14.23 -7.54
C MET A 91 -6.75 13.43 -6.59
N VAL A 92 -5.80 14.12 -5.94
CA VAL A 92 -4.95 13.54 -4.89
C VAL A 92 -5.06 14.43 -3.66
N VAL A 93 -5.39 13.82 -2.51
CA VAL A 93 -5.44 14.50 -1.21
C VAL A 93 -4.45 13.82 -0.28
N GLU A 94 -3.61 14.59 0.39
CA GLU A 94 -2.63 14.10 1.35
C GLU A 94 -3.11 14.31 2.78
N GLU A 95 -2.75 13.39 3.66
CA GLU A 95 -3.03 13.50 5.10
C GLU A 95 -1.83 13.00 5.89
N ASN A 96 -1.42 13.77 6.90
CA ASN A 96 -0.37 13.35 7.81
C ASN A 96 -0.84 12.13 8.61
N ALA A 97 0.01 11.13 8.73
CA ALA A 97 -0.26 9.88 9.40
C ALA A 97 0.98 9.39 10.13
N SER A 98 0.85 8.27 10.81
CA SER A 98 1.98 7.61 11.45
C SER A 98 1.80 6.10 11.35
N TYR A 99 2.91 5.38 11.45
CA TYR A 99 2.89 3.93 11.52
C TYR A 99 3.71 3.46 12.72
N LEU A 100 3.41 2.25 13.19
CA LEU A 100 4.12 1.64 14.30
C LEU A 100 5.04 0.56 13.73
N ALA A 101 6.35 0.74 13.94
CA ALA A 101 7.32 -0.31 13.58
C ALA A 101 7.24 -1.47 14.59
N SER A 102 7.77 -2.63 14.22
CA SER A 102 7.74 -3.81 15.08
C SER A 102 8.44 -3.62 16.42
N ASN A 103 9.40 -2.69 16.49
CA ASN A 103 10.09 -2.31 17.74
C ASN A 103 9.26 -1.34 18.60
N ARG A 104 7.98 -1.11 18.26
CA ARG A 104 7.05 -0.19 18.93
C ARG A 104 7.39 1.29 18.75
N GLN A 105 8.29 1.62 17.85
CA GLN A 105 8.58 3.02 17.52
C GLN A 105 7.51 3.55 16.56
N ARG A 106 6.88 4.68 16.92
CA ARG A 106 5.91 5.35 16.05
C ARG A 106 6.63 6.38 15.20
N LEU A 107 6.43 6.28 13.90
CA LEU A 107 7.13 7.10 12.92
C LEU A 107 6.14 7.84 12.01
N PRO A 108 6.48 9.05 11.57
CA PRO A 108 5.61 9.82 10.69
C PRO A 108 5.56 9.24 9.29
N THR A 109 4.43 9.41 8.64
CA THR A 109 4.23 9.06 7.23
C THR A 109 3.12 9.94 6.66
N THR A 110 2.78 9.71 5.41
CA THR A 110 1.71 10.42 4.72
C THR A 110 0.78 9.42 4.05
N ASP A 111 -0.52 9.61 4.22
CA ASP A 111 -1.52 8.86 3.48
C ASP A 111 -1.99 9.68 2.28
N TYR A 112 -2.17 9.02 1.15
CA TYR A 112 -2.65 9.61 -0.09
C TYR A 112 -4.02 9.03 -0.42
N PHE A 113 -4.99 9.91 -0.62
CA PHE A 113 -6.33 9.54 -1.09
C PHE A 113 -6.44 9.96 -2.55
N ILE A 114 -6.61 8.99 -3.44
CA ILE A 114 -6.48 9.18 -4.87
C ILE A 114 -7.80 8.83 -5.55
N THR A 115 -8.25 9.74 -6.40
CA THR A 115 -9.44 9.54 -7.23
C THR A 115 -9.02 9.40 -8.67
N PHE A 116 -9.39 8.30 -9.31
CA PHE A 116 -9.18 8.07 -10.74
C PHE A 116 -10.51 8.26 -11.47
N LYS A 117 -10.50 9.03 -12.55
CA LYS A 117 -11.69 9.29 -13.35
C LYS A 117 -11.60 8.61 -14.72
N SER A 118 -12.77 8.33 -15.28
CA SER A 118 -12.92 7.90 -16.65
C SER A 118 -14.15 8.59 -17.22
N ASN A 119 -13.98 9.30 -18.36
CA ASN A 119 -15.04 10.07 -18.99
C ASN A 119 -15.72 11.07 -18.03
N GLY A 120 -14.91 11.73 -17.19
CA GLY A 120 -15.38 12.72 -16.23
C GLY A 120 -16.06 12.17 -14.99
N LYS A 121 -16.18 10.85 -14.87
CA LYS A 121 -16.80 10.18 -13.71
C LYS A 121 -15.75 9.49 -12.87
N THR A 122 -15.93 9.49 -11.55
CA THR A 122 -15.07 8.73 -10.63
C THR A 122 -15.25 7.24 -10.92
N GLN A 123 -14.14 6.58 -11.24
CA GLN A 123 -14.13 5.16 -11.57
C GLN A 123 -13.54 4.33 -10.45
N GLN A 124 -12.39 4.72 -9.92
CA GLN A 124 -11.69 4.04 -8.86
C GLN A 124 -11.22 5.03 -7.82
N GLN A 125 -11.12 4.56 -6.59
CA GLN A 125 -10.66 5.35 -5.45
C GLN A 125 -9.64 4.51 -4.69
N MET A 126 -8.57 5.16 -4.22
CA MET A 126 -7.46 4.46 -3.60
C MET A 126 -6.94 5.24 -2.39
N LYS A 127 -6.64 4.51 -1.32
CA LYS A 127 -5.81 5.01 -0.23
C LYS A 127 -4.47 4.28 -0.29
N VAL A 128 -3.38 5.03 -0.24
CA VAL A 128 -2.05 4.43 -0.33
C VAL A 128 -1.09 5.11 0.63
N ARG A 129 -0.18 4.32 1.18
CA ARG A 129 0.88 4.74 2.09
C ARG A 129 2.18 4.08 1.64
N TRP A 130 3.24 4.87 1.52
CA TRP A 130 4.58 4.37 1.23
C TRP A 130 5.46 4.51 2.48
N ILE A 131 6.15 3.44 2.84
CA ILE A 131 7.03 3.38 4.00
C ILE A 131 8.38 2.83 3.54
N THR A 132 9.47 3.47 3.98
CA THR A 132 10.81 2.96 3.77
C THR A 132 11.41 2.55 5.09
N ARG A 133 12.08 1.37 5.10
CA ARG A 133 12.78 0.85 6.28
C ARG A 133 14.16 0.38 5.87
N GLN A 134 15.10 0.49 6.77
CA GLN A 134 16.46 -0.01 6.56
C GLN A 134 16.71 -1.17 7.51
N ALA A 135 17.15 -2.29 6.96
CA ALA A 135 17.48 -3.48 7.74
C ALA A 135 18.93 -3.42 8.23
N SER A 136 19.23 -4.20 9.27
CA SER A 136 20.58 -4.25 9.87
C SER A 136 21.64 -4.79 8.90
N ASN A 137 21.24 -5.60 7.91
CA ASN A 137 22.14 -6.12 6.88
C ASN A 137 22.45 -5.12 5.75
N GLY A 138 21.91 -3.90 5.84
CA GLY A 138 22.11 -2.86 4.83
C GLY A 138 21.05 -2.81 3.73
N ASP A 139 20.17 -3.79 3.63
CA ASP A 139 19.03 -3.73 2.70
C ASP A 139 18.11 -2.59 3.07
N ALA A 140 17.55 -1.93 2.06
CA ALA A 140 16.42 -1.05 2.24
C ALA A 140 15.15 -1.73 1.75
N TRP A 141 14.04 -1.44 2.42
CA TRP A 141 12.74 -1.99 2.06
C TRP A 141 11.77 -0.87 1.78
N ILE A 142 11.04 -0.98 0.68
CA ILE A 142 9.98 -0.04 0.32
C ILE A 142 8.66 -0.79 0.38
N TYR A 143 7.75 -0.33 1.23
CA TYR A 143 6.41 -0.92 1.36
C TYR A 143 5.37 0.03 0.80
N GLN A 144 4.46 -0.51 0.02
CA GLN A 144 3.28 0.19 -0.45
C GLN A 144 2.05 -0.53 0.10
N VAL A 145 1.40 0.10 1.07
CA VAL A 145 0.15 -0.40 1.67
C VAL A 145 -0.99 0.32 0.99
N SER A 146 -1.95 -0.40 0.43
CA SER A 146 -3.02 0.23 -0.33
C SER A 146 -4.34 -0.52 -0.25
N VAL A 147 -5.43 0.25 -0.39
CA VAL A 147 -6.78 -0.26 -0.66
C VAL A 147 -7.28 0.43 -1.91
N LEU A 148 -7.70 -0.37 -2.89
CA LEU A 148 -8.31 0.11 -4.13
C LEU A 148 -9.79 -0.26 -4.10
N HIS A 149 -10.65 0.75 -4.25
CA HIS A 149 -12.10 0.59 -4.33
C HIS A 149 -12.56 0.82 -5.76
N ALA A 150 -13.21 -0.18 -6.35
CA ALA A 150 -13.87 -0.09 -7.65
C ALA A 150 -15.35 0.26 -7.47
N ASN A 151 -16.06 0.57 -8.55
CA ASN A 151 -17.48 0.89 -8.53
C ASN A 151 -17.83 2.05 -7.60
N ALA A 152 -17.10 3.14 -7.72
CA ALA A 152 -17.28 4.33 -6.89
C ALA A 152 -18.73 4.85 -6.94
N LYS A 153 -19.34 5.02 -5.76
CA LYS A 153 -20.69 5.57 -5.58
C LYS A 153 -20.67 6.99 -5.03
N THR A 154 -19.52 7.51 -4.69
CA THR A 154 -19.32 8.84 -4.15
C THR A 154 -18.03 9.41 -4.71
N ASP A 155 -17.95 10.73 -4.83
CA ASP A 155 -16.72 11.42 -5.24
C ASP A 155 -15.80 11.75 -4.06
N ASP A 156 -16.26 11.53 -2.83
CA ASP A 156 -15.50 11.85 -1.61
C ASP A 156 -14.64 10.64 -1.19
N THR A 157 -13.50 10.49 -1.85
CA THR A 157 -12.57 9.39 -1.61
C THR A 157 -12.04 9.36 -0.19
N LYS A 158 -11.71 10.53 0.38
CA LYS A 158 -11.16 10.59 1.73
C LYS A 158 -12.17 10.11 2.78
N THR A 159 -13.41 10.54 2.69
CA THR A 159 -14.46 10.09 3.60
C THR A 159 -14.72 8.60 3.46
N LEU A 160 -14.81 8.10 2.23
CA LEU A 160 -15.04 6.68 1.96
C LEU A 160 -13.93 5.82 2.58
N LEU A 161 -12.68 6.13 2.26
CA LEU A 161 -11.54 5.30 2.64
C LEU A 161 -10.96 5.63 4.02
N SER A 162 -11.67 6.47 4.78
CA SER A 162 -11.39 6.70 6.21
C SER A 162 -12.26 5.84 7.12
N LYS A 163 -13.12 4.99 6.57
CA LYS A 163 -13.93 4.06 7.36
C LYS A 163 -13.05 3.08 8.12
N GLU A 164 -13.57 2.59 9.25
CA GLU A 164 -12.84 1.72 10.17
C GLU A 164 -12.23 0.48 9.49
N GLU A 165 -12.98 -0.16 8.60
CA GLU A 165 -12.52 -1.36 7.88
C GLU A 165 -11.25 -1.11 7.08
N TYR A 166 -11.10 0.07 6.48
CA TYR A 166 -9.89 0.44 5.75
C TYR A 166 -8.80 0.91 6.70
N SER A 167 -9.16 1.72 7.69
CA SER A 167 -8.21 2.25 8.67
C SER A 167 -7.53 1.14 9.47
N ASN A 168 -8.24 0.06 9.81
CA ASN A 168 -7.68 -1.08 10.52
C ASN A 168 -6.53 -1.71 9.72
N PHE A 169 -6.71 -1.87 8.42
CA PHE A 169 -5.67 -2.42 7.56
C PHE A 169 -4.38 -1.58 7.60
N PHE A 170 -4.50 -0.26 7.53
CA PHE A 170 -3.34 0.64 7.57
C PHE A 170 -2.72 0.73 8.96
N ASN A 171 -3.53 0.72 10.02
CA ASN A 171 -3.06 0.86 11.38
C ASN A 171 -2.39 -0.40 11.94
N GLU A 172 -2.73 -1.56 11.41
CA GLU A 172 -2.22 -2.85 11.86
C GLU A 172 -1.12 -3.40 10.93
N PHE A 173 -0.41 -2.52 10.26
CA PHE A 173 0.77 -2.85 9.48
C PHE A 173 2.02 -2.49 10.28
N TYR A 174 2.85 -3.52 10.59
CA TYR A 174 4.02 -3.37 11.44
C TYR A 174 5.27 -3.82 10.70
N PRO A 175 5.99 -2.91 10.02
CA PRO A 175 7.28 -3.23 9.41
C PRO A 175 8.38 -3.33 10.46
N GLU A 176 9.37 -4.19 10.21
CA GLU A 176 10.55 -4.31 11.07
C GLU A 176 11.55 -3.19 10.89
#